data_46ac2f085823626759d3a90dd95a2797
#
_entry.id   46ac2f085823626759d3a90dd95a2797
#
_cell.length_a   1.000
_cell.length_b   1.000
_cell.length_c   1.000
_cell.angle_alpha   90.00
_cell.angle_beta   90.00
_cell.angle_gamma   90.00
#
_symmetry.space_group_name_H-M   'P 1'
#
loop_
_entity.id
_entity.type
_entity.pdbx_description
1 polymer ?
#
loop_
_entity_poly.entity_id
_entity_poly.type
_entity_poly.pdbx_seq_one_letter_code
_entity_poly.pdbx_strand_id
1 'polypeptide(L)'
;LIDANGRAVFPKAEIFVSAPERAFWEKEPGSGGDLARRVLAAYGERVKELRDGQQPMPGIRALAAPGHTPGHTVLEVGDLYLVADLVHAVSVQVPHPEVCATYDMDPRQAVATRVRVLDLASAPGKRVAGAHLPFPGVGRITKDAKGYA
;
A
#
# COMPACT_ATOMS: atom_id res chain seq x y z
N LEU A 1 -12.57 -2.81 9.87
CA LEU A 1 -13.55 -1.96 9.16
C LEU A 1 -14.99 -2.40 9.40
N ILE A 2 -15.25 -3.70 9.57
CA ILE A 2 -16.57 -4.25 9.94
C ILE A 2 -16.49 -5.04 11.24
N ASP A 3 -17.58 -5.03 12.02
CA ASP A 3 -17.73 -5.82 13.25
C ASP A 3 -18.09 -7.29 12.92
N ALA A 4 -18.26 -8.12 13.95
CA ALA A 4 -18.64 -9.53 13.81
C ALA A 4 -19.98 -9.72 13.10
N ASN A 5 -20.87 -8.71 13.11
CA ASN A 5 -22.16 -8.73 12.45
C ASN A 5 -22.12 -8.16 11.03
N GLY A 6 -20.93 -7.79 10.54
CA GLY A 6 -20.74 -7.19 9.21
C GLY A 6 -21.13 -5.72 9.11
N ARG A 7 -21.27 -5.01 10.22
CA ARG A 7 -21.62 -3.58 10.25
C ARG A 7 -20.37 -2.72 10.20
N ALA A 8 -20.45 -1.56 9.54
CA ALA A 8 -19.36 -0.59 9.50
C ALA A 8 -18.98 -0.11 10.91
N VAL A 9 -17.73 -0.34 11.32
CA VAL A 9 -17.20 0.13 12.63
C VAL A 9 -17.07 1.65 12.65
N PHE A 10 -16.81 2.26 11.50
CA PHE A 10 -16.69 3.72 11.36
C PHE A 10 -17.83 4.27 10.48
N PRO A 11 -19.05 4.47 11.06
CA PRO A 11 -20.24 4.73 10.27
C PRO A 11 -20.26 6.08 9.54
N LYS A 12 -19.36 7.00 9.91
CA LYS A 12 -19.21 8.31 9.26
C LYS A 12 -17.98 8.40 8.34
N ALA A 13 -17.12 7.36 8.30
CA ALA A 13 -15.92 7.39 7.48
C ALA A 13 -16.23 7.09 6.03
N GLU A 14 -15.49 7.73 5.13
CA GLU A 14 -15.34 7.30 3.74
C GLU A 14 -14.17 6.33 3.63
N ILE A 15 -14.28 5.37 2.71
CA ILE A 15 -13.20 4.44 2.36
C ILE A 15 -12.75 4.78 0.96
N PHE A 16 -11.45 5.01 0.82
CA PHE A 16 -10.83 5.23 -0.49
C PHE A 16 -10.14 3.95 -0.94
N VAL A 17 -10.43 3.49 -2.16
CA VAL A 17 -9.82 2.31 -2.78
C VAL A 17 -9.60 2.58 -4.27
N SER A 18 -8.45 2.18 -4.82
CA SER A 18 -8.22 2.32 -6.25
C SER A 18 -9.13 1.39 -7.07
N ALA A 19 -9.49 1.80 -8.27
CA ALA A 19 -10.37 1.00 -9.12
C ALA A 19 -9.79 -0.40 -9.44
N PRO A 20 -8.48 -0.56 -9.74
CA PRO A 20 -7.88 -1.87 -9.93
C PRO A 20 -7.93 -2.75 -8.69
N GLU A 21 -7.70 -2.18 -7.49
CA GLU A 21 -7.75 -2.92 -6.22
C GLU A 21 -9.16 -3.42 -5.94
N ARG A 22 -10.14 -2.53 -6.07
CA ARG A 22 -11.54 -2.88 -5.90
C ARG A 22 -11.96 -3.99 -6.86
N ALA A 23 -11.66 -3.85 -8.16
CA ALA A 23 -12.03 -4.81 -9.19
C ALA A 23 -11.38 -6.19 -8.99
N PHE A 24 -10.16 -6.21 -8.46
CA PHE A 24 -9.45 -7.43 -8.11
C PHE A 24 -10.15 -8.14 -6.95
N TRP A 25 -10.30 -7.48 -5.81
CA TRP A 25 -10.86 -8.09 -4.60
C TRP A 25 -12.35 -8.45 -4.71
N GLU A 26 -13.11 -7.74 -5.53
CA GLU A 26 -14.51 -8.11 -5.81
C GLU A 26 -14.63 -9.47 -6.52
N LYS A 27 -13.60 -9.86 -7.29
CA LYS A 27 -13.56 -11.11 -8.06
C LYS A 27 -12.78 -12.22 -7.39
N GLU A 28 -11.85 -11.87 -6.51
CA GLU A 28 -10.93 -12.82 -5.89
C GLU A 28 -11.70 -13.82 -5.02
N PRO A 29 -11.51 -15.15 -5.23
CA PRO A 29 -12.14 -16.17 -4.40
C PRO A 29 -11.48 -16.26 -3.03
N GLY A 30 -12.18 -16.89 -2.08
CA GLY A 30 -11.69 -17.17 -0.75
C GLY A 30 -11.88 -16.04 0.24
N SER A 31 -11.32 -16.21 1.42
CA SER A 31 -11.61 -15.36 2.60
C SER A 31 -11.24 -13.88 2.43
N GLY A 32 -10.18 -13.58 1.66
CA GLY A 32 -9.77 -12.20 1.38
C GLY A 32 -10.80 -11.46 0.54
N GLY A 33 -11.21 -12.05 -0.58
CA GLY A 33 -12.25 -11.48 -1.43
C GLY A 33 -13.60 -11.40 -0.73
N ASP A 34 -13.96 -12.43 0.06
CA ASP A 34 -15.20 -12.40 0.85
C ASP A 34 -15.20 -11.25 1.86
N LEU A 35 -14.08 -11.03 2.55
CA LEU A 35 -13.95 -9.92 3.49
C LEU A 35 -14.05 -8.57 2.76
N ALA A 36 -13.36 -8.42 1.64
CA ALA A 36 -13.39 -7.20 0.85
C ALA A 36 -14.82 -6.86 0.38
N ARG A 37 -15.54 -7.83 -0.19
CA ARG A 37 -16.94 -7.66 -0.62
C ARG A 37 -17.84 -7.25 0.54
N ARG A 38 -17.68 -7.87 1.73
CA ARG A 38 -18.44 -7.50 2.94
C ARG A 38 -18.13 -6.08 3.39
N VAL A 39 -16.86 -5.67 3.37
CA VAL A 39 -16.46 -4.29 3.70
C VAL A 39 -17.07 -3.32 2.70
N LEU A 40 -16.92 -3.56 1.40
CA LEU A 40 -17.49 -2.70 0.36
C LEU A 40 -19.00 -2.55 0.49
N ALA A 41 -19.72 -3.65 0.76
CA ALA A 41 -21.16 -3.63 0.99
C ALA A 41 -21.55 -2.82 2.23
N ALA A 42 -20.82 -2.97 3.35
CA ALA A 42 -21.11 -2.26 4.60
C ALA A 42 -20.92 -0.73 4.51
N TYR A 43 -20.02 -0.29 3.63
CA TYR A 43 -19.76 1.14 3.44
C TYR A 43 -20.53 1.72 2.25
N GLY A 44 -20.93 0.91 1.27
CA GLY A 44 -21.81 1.32 0.15
C GLY A 44 -21.34 2.60 -0.54
N GLU A 45 -22.16 3.62 -0.58
CA GLU A 45 -21.87 4.91 -1.25
C GLU A 45 -20.70 5.71 -0.63
N ARG A 46 -20.25 5.32 0.57
CA ARG A 46 -19.08 5.90 1.24
C ARG A 46 -17.76 5.30 0.73
N VAL A 47 -17.82 4.31 -0.14
CA VAL A 47 -16.62 3.83 -0.86
C VAL A 47 -16.37 4.76 -2.03
N LYS A 48 -15.21 5.40 -2.03
CA LYS A 48 -14.77 6.36 -3.05
C LYS A 48 -13.58 5.81 -3.83
N GLU A 49 -13.54 6.15 -5.11
CA GLU A 49 -12.39 5.80 -5.94
C GLU A 49 -11.17 6.65 -5.55
N LEU A 50 -10.02 5.99 -5.39
CA LEU A 50 -8.73 6.62 -5.16
C LEU A 50 -7.91 6.56 -6.45
N ARG A 51 -7.43 7.71 -6.92
CA ARG A 51 -6.61 7.81 -8.13
C ARG A 51 -5.18 8.16 -7.79
N ASP A 52 -4.27 7.76 -8.68
CA ASP A 52 -2.87 8.18 -8.59
C ASP A 52 -2.75 9.70 -8.54
N GLY A 53 -1.91 10.21 -7.64
CA GLY A 53 -1.72 11.64 -7.41
C GLY A 53 -2.84 12.35 -6.66
N GLN A 54 -3.99 11.71 -6.43
CA GLN A 54 -5.11 12.31 -5.72
C GLN A 54 -4.77 12.59 -4.25
N GLN A 55 -5.32 13.68 -3.72
CA GLN A 55 -5.30 13.99 -2.29
C GLN A 55 -6.69 13.73 -1.70
N PRO A 56 -6.94 12.55 -1.11
CA PRO A 56 -8.23 12.23 -0.50
C PRO A 56 -8.54 13.13 0.70
N MET A 57 -7.50 13.66 1.32
CA MET A 57 -7.58 14.71 2.35
C MET A 57 -6.34 15.60 2.32
N PRO A 58 -6.40 16.83 2.86
CA PRO A 58 -5.27 17.75 2.85
C PRO A 58 -4.00 17.13 3.44
N GLY A 59 -2.90 17.23 2.71
CA GLY A 59 -1.59 16.72 3.14
C GLY A 59 -1.35 15.23 2.95
N ILE A 60 -2.31 14.48 2.42
CA ILE A 60 -2.17 13.06 2.08
C ILE A 60 -2.32 12.88 0.58
N ARG A 61 -1.28 12.39 -0.09
CA ARG A 61 -1.29 12.09 -1.53
C ARG A 61 -1.17 10.60 -1.77
N ALA A 62 -2.04 10.06 -2.62
CA ALA A 62 -1.98 8.68 -3.07
C ALA A 62 -0.97 8.52 -4.21
N LEU A 63 -0.17 7.46 -4.16
CA LEU A 63 0.75 7.06 -5.22
C LEU A 63 0.43 5.63 -5.61
N ALA A 64 0.03 5.41 -6.86
CA ALA A 64 -0.18 4.07 -7.35
C ALA A 64 1.12 3.26 -7.25
N ALA A 65 1.03 2.09 -6.64
CA ALA A 65 2.17 1.22 -6.37
C ALA A 65 1.85 -0.25 -6.72
N PRO A 66 1.37 -0.53 -7.95
CA PRO A 66 0.91 -1.85 -8.32
C PRO A 66 2.03 -2.88 -8.34
N GLY A 67 1.65 -4.16 -8.19
CA GLY A 67 2.55 -5.32 -8.26
C GLY A 67 2.30 -6.32 -7.14
N HIS A 68 2.33 -5.91 -5.88
CA HIS A 68 1.88 -6.76 -4.77
C HIS A 68 0.40 -7.12 -4.94
N THR A 69 -0.44 -6.12 -5.14
CA THR A 69 -1.77 -6.26 -5.71
C THR A 69 -1.91 -5.32 -6.92
N PRO A 70 -2.91 -5.51 -7.81
CA PRO A 70 -3.07 -4.67 -8.99
C PRO A 70 -3.31 -3.19 -8.70
N GLY A 71 -3.88 -2.88 -7.55
CA GLY A 71 -4.19 -1.51 -7.15
C GLY A 71 -3.51 -1.05 -5.86
N HIS A 72 -2.45 -1.77 -5.43
CA HIS A 72 -1.68 -1.38 -4.26
C HIS A 72 -1.29 0.11 -4.32
N THR A 73 -1.38 0.77 -3.18
CA THR A 73 -1.21 2.23 -3.08
C THR A 73 -0.31 2.58 -1.90
N VAL A 74 0.66 3.44 -2.14
CA VAL A 74 1.48 4.11 -1.14
C VAL A 74 0.87 5.48 -0.85
N LEU A 75 0.89 5.91 0.41
CA LEU A 75 0.44 7.26 0.77
C LEU A 75 1.66 8.12 1.15
N GLU A 76 1.75 9.29 0.55
CA GLU A 76 2.69 10.34 0.96
C GLU A 76 1.99 11.31 1.90
N VAL A 77 2.55 11.48 3.11
CA VAL A 77 2.05 12.34 4.18
C VAL A 77 3.19 13.27 4.61
N GLY A 78 3.30 14.42 3.97
CA GLY A 78 4.41 15.34 4.18
C GLY A 78 5.77 14.72 3.81
N ASP A 79 6.61 14.44 4.80
CA ASP A 79 7.91 13.78 4.62
C ASP A 79 7.84 12.25 4.74
N LEU A 80 6.68 11.67 5.08
CA LEU A 80 6.51 10.26 5.35
C LEU A 80 5.84 9.54 4.18
N TYR A 81 6.40 8.40 3.77
CA TYR A 81 5.76 7.44 2.89
C TYR A 81 5.21 6.26 3.71
N LEU A 82 3.90 6.04 3.66
CA LEU A 82 3.25 4.84 4.20
C LEU A 82 3.26 3.79 3.09
N VAL A 83 4.22 2.85 3.18
CA VAL A 83 4.54 1.95 2.05
C VAL A 83 3.76 0.65 2.06
N ALA A 84 2.96 0.39 3.09
CA ALA A 84 2.14 -0.82 3.25
C ALA A 84 2.94 -2.10 2.91
N ASP A 85 2.47 -2.87 1.92
CA ASP A 85 3.03 -4.17 1.51
C ASP A 85 4.05 -4.07 0.36
N LEU A 86 4.68 -2.91 0.20
CA LEU A 86 5.78 -2.71 -0.77
C LEU A 86 7.02 -3.54 -0.40
N VAL A 87 7.28 -3.67 0.92
CA VAL A 87 8.43 -4.38 1.50
C VAL A 87 7.94 -5.24 2.66
N HIS A 88 8.22 -6.54 2.61
CA HIS A 88 7.84 -7.51 3.64
C HIS A 88 9.05 -7.96 4.48
N ALA A 89 10.22 -8.08 3.87
CA ALA A 89 11.46 -8.46 4.53
C ALA A 89 12.50 -7.34 4.30
N VAL A 90 12.56 -6.39 5.23
CA VAL A 90 13.42 -5.19 5.12
C VAL A 90 14.87 -5.55 4.86
N SER A 91 15.43 -6.48 5.65
CA SER A 91 16.83 -6.93 5.54
C SER A 91 17.18 -7.60 4.21
N VAL A 92 16.16 -7.98 3.41
CA VAL A 92 16.34 -8.62 2.11
C VAL A 92 15.93 -7.66 0.99
N GLN A 93 14.68 -7.17 1.02
CA GLN A 93 14.09 -6.44 -0.10
C GLN A 93 14.51 -4.97 -0.19
N VAL A 94 15.11 -4.40 0.85
CA VAL A 94 15.71 -3.06 0.74
C VAL A 94 17.07 -3.15 0.02
N PRO A 95 18.06 -3.94 0.47
CA PRO A 95 19.33 -4.05 -0.26
C PRO A 95 19.19 -4.79 -1.61
N HIS A 96 18.18 -5.65 -1.76
CA HIS A 96 17.90 -6.46 -2.94
C HIS A 96 16.45 -6.28 -3.41
N PRO A 97 16.09 -5.12 -3.98
CA PRO A 97 14.71 -4.82 -4.34
C PRO A 97 14.14 -5.72 -5.44
N GLU A 98 14.99 -6.46 -6.15
CA GLU A 98 14.61 -7.48 -7.13
C GLU A 98 14.02 -8.75 -6.52
N VAL A 99 14.18 -8.97 -5.21
CA VAL A 99 13.61 -10.14 -4.52
C VAL A 99 12.12 -9.93 -4.27
N CYS A 100 11.32 -10.83 -4.84
CA CYS A 100 9.86 -10.81 -4.70
C CYS A 100 9.37 -11.71 -3.58
N ALA A 101 8.22 -11.36 -3.00
CA ALA A 101 7.43 -12.28 -2.20
C ALA A 101 6.66 -13.25 -3.12
N THR A 102 6.45 -14.50 -2.65
CA THR A 102 5.72 -15.51 -3.44
C THR A 102 4.25 -15.14 -3.68
N TYR A 103 3.74 -14.20 -2.95
CA TYR A 103 2.37 -13.67 -3.05
C TYR A 103 2.30 -12.30 -3.73
N ASP A 104 3.39 -11.81 -4.35
CA ASP A 104 3.31 -10.68 -5.26
C ASP A 104 2.57 -11.12 -6.54
N MET A 105 1.44 -10.47 -6.85
CA MET A 105 0.57 -10.86 -7.97
C MET A 105 1.25 -10.64 -9.32
N ASP A 106 2.03 -9.58 -9.46
CA ASP A 106 2.92 -9.33 -10.59
C ASP A 106 4.33 -9.03 -10.08
N PRO A 107 5.22 -10.04 -9.99
CA PRO A 107 6.58 -9.87 -9.48
C PRO A 107 7.41 -8.83 -10.23
N ARG A 108 7.26 -8.72 -11.55
CA ARG A 108 8.00 -7.73 -12.36
C ARG A 108 7.56 -6.31 -12.02
N GLN A 109 6.26 -6.11 -11.92
CA GLN A 109 5.68 -4.82 -11.58
C GLN A 109 5.99 -4.46 -10.11
N ALA A 110 5.95 -5.43 -9.18
CA ALA A 110 6.31 -5.24 -7.78
C ALA A 110 7.75 -4.75 -7.63
N VAL A 111 8.71 -5.34 -8.35
CA VAL A 111 10.11 -4.89 -8.39
C VAL A 111 10.21 -3.46 -8.91
N ALA A 112 9.64 -3.17 -10.08
CA ALA A 112 9.69 -1.83 -10.69
C ALA A 112 9.09 -0.76 -9.76
N THR A 113 7.96 -1.08 -9.14
CA THR A 113 7.29 -0.21 -8.16
C THR A 113 8.14 -0.02 -6.91
N ARG A 114 8.71 -1.08 -6.37
CA ARG A 114 9.58 -1.04 -5.18
C ARG A 114 10.79 -0.14 -5.42
N VAL A 115 11.52 -0.35 -6.50
CA VAL A 115 12.66 0.50 -6.87
C VAL A 115 12.25 1.97 -6.95
N ARG A 116 11.17 2.27 -7.68
CA ARG A 116 10.65 3.64 -7.81
C ARG A 116 10.33 4.29 -6.47
N VAL A 117 9.67 3.56 -5.57
CA VAL A 117 9.28 4.11 -4.26
C VAL A 117 10.47 4.22 -3.32
N LEU A 118 11.41 3.26 -3.34
CA LEU A 118 12.66 3.37 -2.58
C LEU A 118 13.49 4.57 -3.04
N ASP A 119 13.51 4.87 -4.34
CA ASP A 119 14.16 6.08 -4.87
C ASP A 119 13.53 7.36 -4.31
N LEU A 120 12.21 7.46 -4.32
CA LEU A 120 11.50 8.59 -3.73
C LEU A 120 11.77 8.73 -2.23
N ALA A 121 11.78 7.60 -1.51
CA ALA A 121 11.94 7.55 -0.06
C ALA A 121 13.39 7.78 0.39
N SER A 122 14.37 7.57 -0.48
CA SER A 122 15.79 7.84 -0.19
C SER A 122 16.17 9.32 -0.32
N ALA A 123 15.26 10.18 -0.78
CA ALA A 123 15.51 11.61 -0.84
C ALA A 123 15.74 12.20 0.56
N PRO A 124 16.61 13.24 0.68
CA PRO A 124 16.91 13.84 1.96
C PRO A 124 15.65 14.29 2.74
N GLY A 125 15.61 13.98 4.02
CA GLY A 125 14.49 14.33 4.90
C GLY A 125 13.31 13.38 4.86
N LYS A 126 13.20 12.47 3.90
CA LYS A 126 12.10 11.53 3.79
C LYS A 126 12.20 10.37 4.79
N ARG A 127 11.04 9.84 5.17
CA ARG A 127 10.88 8.69 6.06
C ARG A 127 9.92 7.69 5.44
N VAL A 128 9.99 6.45 5.91
CA VAL A 128 9.07 5.38 5.53
C VAL A 128 8.41 4.78 6.75
N ALA A 129 7.16 4.38 6.63
CA ALA A 129 6.48 3.52 7.59
C ALA A 129 5.76 2.41 6.83
N GLY A 130 5.76 1.20 7.38
CA GLY A 130 5.16 0.04 6.74
C GLY A 130 4.76 -1.04 7.75
N ALA A 131 3.80 -1.88 7.35
CA ALA A 131 3.23 -2.92 8.19
C ALA A 131 4.26 -3.98 8.61
N HIS A 132 5.28 -4.21 7.77
CA HIS A 132 6.29 -5.25 7.97
C HIS A 132 7.65 -4.70 8.38
N LEU A 133 7.74 -3.39 8.66
CA LEU A 133 8.98 -2.80 9.17
C LEU A 133 9.17 -3.18 10.64
N PRO A 134 10.42 -3.45 11.08
CA PRO A 134 10.72 -3.69 12.49
C PRO A 134 10.27 -2.52 13.37
N PHE A 135 9.89 -2.82 14.61
CA PHE A 135 9.53 -1.76 15.58
C PHE A 135 10.64 -0.69 15.65
N PRO A 136 10.29 0.59 15.60
CA PRO A 136 8.96 1.20 15.74
C PRO A 136 8.12 1.29 14.45
N GLY A 137 8.44 0.57 13.38
CA GLY A 137 7.71 0.56 12.12
C GLY A 137 7.93 1.79 11.24
N VAL A 138 8.86 2.65 11.62
CA VAL A 138 9.26 3.87 10.90
C VAL A 138 10.77 3.93 10.78
N GLY A 139 11.27 4.29 9.61
CA GLY A 139 12.71 4.39 9.33
C GLY A 139 13.04 5.39 8.23
N ARG A 140 14.27 5.35 7.78
CA ARG A 140 14.77 6.09 6.62
C ARG A 140 15.41 5.10 5.67
N ILE A 141 15.26 5.36 4.39
CA ILE A 141 15.99 4.66 3.34
C ILE A 141 17.16 5.54 2.93
N THR A 142 18.35 4.96 2.85
CA THR A 142 19.51 5.59 2.23
C THR A 142 19.83 4.92 0.90
N LYS A 143 20.42 5.65 -0.02
CA LYS A 143 20.86 5.11 -1.32
C LYS A 143 22.30 5.58 -1.57
N ASP A 144 23.16 4.64 -1.90
CA ASP A 144 24.53 4.88 -2.32
C ASP A 144 24.87 4.08 -3.60
N ALA A 145 26.17 3.99 -3.93
CA ALA A 145 26.65 3.27 -5.09
C ALA A 145 26.43 1.73 -4.98
N LYS A 146 26.13 1.21 -3.78
CA LYS A 146 25.91 -0.22 -3.53
C LYS A 146 24.41 -0.58 -3.53
N GLY A 147 23.53 0.40 -3.49
CA GLY A 147 22.07 0.20 -3.47
C GLY A 147 21.37 0.92 -2.32
N TYR A 148 20.33 0.29 -1.80
CA TYR A 148 19.54 0.87 -0.69
C TYR A 148 19.89 0.20 0.65
N ALA A 149 19.77 0.97 1.72
CA ALA A 149 19.92 0.53 3.10
C ALA A 149 18.92 1.22 4.05
#